data_54571d32f2393dc3015d892df3b6fc81
#
_entry.id   54571d32f2393dc3015d892df3b6fc81
#
_cell.length_a   1.000
_cell.length_b   1.000
_cell.length_c   1.000
_cell.angle_alpha   90.00
_cell.angle_beta   90.00
_cell.angle_gamma   90.00
#
_symmetry.space_group_name_H-M   'P 1'
#
loop_
_entity.id
_entity.type
_entity.pdbx_description
1 polymer ?
#
loop_
_entity_poly.entity_id
_entity_poly.type
_entity_poly.pdbx_seq_one_letter_code
_entity_poly.pdbx_strand_id
1 'polypeptide(L)'
;METTDIEKFRARAADSIRVLAFFKATPGRADELEKVLLGLVGPTRGETGNISYVLHRMDGDLDVFMFDEIWVSKSALDEHRNTLHIKLLPALIKDLAQGPPRVEIYSEVTAAK
;
A
#
# COMPACT_ATOMS: atom_id res chain seq x y z
N MET A 1 -5.52 -36.27 2.03
CA MET A 1 -6.25 -35.58 0.94
C MET A 1 -5.54 -34.28 0.60
N GLU A 2 -5.31 -34.04 -0.66
CA GLU A 2 -4.68 -32.80 -1.07
C GLU A 2 -5.63 -31.61 -0.93
N THR A 3 -5.09 -30.48 -0.49
CA THR A 3 -5.81 -29.23 -0.44
C THR A 3 -6.04 -28.73 -1.87
N THR A 4 -7.28 -28.38 -2.21
CA THR A 4 -7.59 -27.83 -3.53
C THR A 4 -6.98 -26.44 -3.68
N ASP A 5 -6.82 -25.98 -4.91
CA ASP A 5 -6.34 -24.61 -5.18
C ASP A 5 -7.26 -23.56 -4.59
N ILE A 6 -8.59 -23.82 -4.58
CA ILE A 6 -9.58 -22.94 -3.99
C ILE A 6 -9.39 -22.82 -2.47
N GLU A 7 -9.14 -23.95 -1.79
CA GLU A 7 -8.88 -23.96 -0.35
C GLU A 7 -7.60 -23.22 0.00
N LYS A 8 -6.53 -23.43 -0.77
CA LYS A 8 -5.27 -22.69 -0.60
C LYS A 8 -5.48 -21.19 -0.80
N PHE A 9 -6.25 -20.82 -1.80
CA PHE A 9 -6.56 -19.43 -2.08
C PHE A 9 -7.35 -18.79 -0.91
N ARG A 10 -8.34 -19.50 -0.38
CA ARG A 10 -9.12 -19.02 0.78
C ARG A 10 -8.26 -18.87 2.03
N ALA A 11 -7.36 -19.82 2.29
CA ALA A 11 -6.43 -19.75 3.42
C ALA A 11 -5.54 -18.51 3.31
N ARG A 12 -5.01 -18.23 2.11
CA ARG A 12 -4.22 -17.03 1.84
C ARG A 12 -5.04 -15.76 2.06
N ALA A 13 -6.27 -15.71 1.55
CA ALA A 13 -7.13 -14.55 1.69
C ALA A 13 -7.46 -14.28 3.15
N ALA A 14 -7.63 -15.33 3.98
CA ALA A 14 -7.91 -15.19 5.40
C ALA A 14 -6.75 -14.55 6.16
N ASP A 15 -5.49 -14.81 5.75
CA ASP A 15 -4.30 -14.24 6.38
C ASP A 15 -3.90 -12.89 5.78
N SER A 16 -4.43 -12.54 4.62
CA SER A 16 -4.08 -11.30 3.95
C SER A 16 -4.59 -10.09 4.70
N ILE A 17 -3.87 -9.00 4.54
CA ILE A 17 -4.27 -7.72 5.10
C ILE A 17 -4.36 -6.67 4.01
N ARG A 18 -5.25 -5.70 4.22
CA ARG A 18 -5.40 -4.55 3.34
C ARG A 18 -4.89 -3.31 4.04
N VAL A 19 -4.15 -2.51 3.31
CA VAL A 19 -3.60 -1.26 3.82
C VAL A 19 -4.05 -0.12 2.92
N LEU A 20 -4.54 0.96 3.52
CA LEU A 20 -4.82 2.20 2.83
C LEU A 20 -3.86 3.26 3.40
N ALA A 21 -3.04 3.85 2.54
CA ALA A 21 -2.08 4.88 2.92
C ALA A 21 -2.42 6.18 2.20
N PHE A 22 -2.76 7.22 2.97
CA PHE A 22 -3.22 8.50 2.44
C PHE A 22 -2.14 9.57 2.55
N PHE A 23 -1.93 10.29 1.45
CA PHE A 23 -0.97 11.39 1.37
C PHE A 23 -1.71 12.65 0.94
N LYS A 24 -1.34 13.77 1.49
CA LYS A 24 -1.83 15.08 1.03
C LYS A 24 -0.65 15.91 0.55
N ALA A 25 -0.75 16.40 -0.68
CA ALA A 25 0.29 17.23 -1.27
C ALA A 25 0.34 18.61 -0.63
N THR A 26 1.54 19.14 -0.51
CA THR A 26 1.72 20.58 -0.29
C THR A 26 1.10 21.34 -1.46
N PRO A 27 0.39 22.47 -1.23
CA PRO A 27 -0.23 23.21 -2.32
C PRO A 27 0.74 23.50 -3.46
N GLY A 28 0.33 23.19 -4.68
CA GLY A 28 1.13 23.38 -5.89
C GLY A 28 2.16 22.29 -6.18
N ARG A 29 2.28 21.28 -5.32
CA ARG A 29 3.31 20.24 -5.45
C ARG A 29 2.73 18.84 -5.75
N ALA A 30 1.43 18.74 -6.05
CA ALA A 30 0.77 17.45 -6.23
C ALA A 30 1.36 16.62 -7.39
N ASP A 31 1.66 17.24 -8.52
CA ASP A 31 2.20 16.51 -9.67
C ASP A 31 3.61 15.95 -9.39
N GLU A 32 4.42 16.68 -8.61
CA GLU A 32 5.73 16.19 -8.18
C GLU A 32 5.59 15.03 -7.19
N LEU A 33 4.64 15.16 -6.25
CA LEU A 33 4.35 14.08 -5.30
C LEU A 33 3.90 12.82 -6.04
N GLU A 34 3.02 12.97 -7.04
CA GLU A 34 2.56 11.84 -7.84
C GLU A 34 3.72 11.06 -8.47
N LYS A 35 4.70 11.77 -9.03
CA LYS A 35 5.87 11.13 -9.64
C LYS A 35 6.66 10.32 -8.62
N VAL A 36 6.88 10.86 -7.44
CA VAL A 36 7.60 10.15 -6.37
C VAL A 36 6.84 8.91 -5.94
N LEU A 37 5.52 9.04 -5.69
CA LEU A 37 4.69 7.92 -5.26
C LEU A 37 4.59 6.83 -6.35
N LEU A 38 4.47 7.21 -7.62
CA LEU A 38 4.49 6.26 -8.74
C LEU A 38 5.80 5.47 -8.78
N GLY A 39 6.91 6.10 -8.41
CA GLY A 39 8.22 5.43 -8.34
C GLY A 39 8.27 4.27 -7.35
N LEU A 40 7.36 4.19 -6.39
CA LEU A 40 7.28 3.10 -5.43
C LEU A 40 6.57 1.86 -5.99
N VAL A 41 5.78 2.02 -7.05
CA VAL A 41 4.89 0.95 -7.52
C VAL A 41 5.66 -0.27 -8.02
N GLY A 42 6.65 -0.06 -8.88
CA GLY A 42 7.45 -1.17 -9.42
C GLY A 42 8.20 -1.94 -8.35
N PRO A 43 9.05 -1.28 -7.53
CA PRO A 43 9.77 -1.94 -6.46
C PRO A 43 8.86 -2.67 -5.47
N THR A 44 7.72 -2.07 -5.10
CA THR A 44 6.79 -2.68 -4.15
C THR A 44 6.12 -3.91 -4.73
N ARG A 45 5.69 -3.85 -5.99
CA ARG A 45 5.09 -5.02 -6.67
C ARG A 45 6.08 -6.17 -6.84
N GLY A 46 7.38 -5.88 -6.81
CA GLY A 46 8.44 -6.89 -6.83
C GLY A 46 8.67 -7.58 -5.48
N GLU A 47 8.09 -7.08 -4.39
CA GLU A 47 8.21 -7.72 -3.07
C GLU A 47 7.39 -9.00 -3.04
N THR A 48 8.00 -10.07 -2.51
CA THR A 48 7.39 -11.41 -2.54
C THR A 48 6.01 -11.47 -1.89
N GLY A 49 5.81 -10.72 -0.81
CA GLY A 49 4.54 -10.73 -0.07
C GLY A 49 3.49 -9.75 -0.57
N ASN A 50 3.77 -8.98 -1.61
CA ASN A 50 2.81 -8.03 -2.15
C ASN A 50 1.85 -8.70 -3.12
N ILE A 51 0.54 -8.61 -2.84
CA ILE A 51 -0.52 -9.11 -3.73
C ILE A 51 -0.98 -8.00 -4.67
N SER A 52 -1.17 -6.78 -4.14
CA SER A 52 -1.66 -5.64 -4.89
C SER A 52 -1.10 -4.35 -4.31
N TYR A 53 -0.78 -3.40 -5.18
CA TYR A 53 -0.26 -2.10 -4.79
C TYR A 53 -0.64 -1.09 -5.86
N VAL A 54 -1.65 -0.27 -5.57
CA VAL A 54 -2.25 0.62 -6.57
C VAL A 54 -2.35 2.03 -6.01
N LEU A 55 -1.80 2.99 -6.74
CA LEU A 55 -1.89 4.40 -6.41
C LEU A 55 -3.16 4.99 -7.01
N HIS A 56 -3.89 5.74 -6.19
CA HIS A 56 -5.08 6.48 -6.60
C HIS A 56 -4.90 7.96 -6.28
N ARG A 57 -5.53 8.80 -7.06
CA ARG A 57 -5.63 10.23 -6.79
C ARG A 57 -7.12 10.58 -6.64
N MET A 58 -7.47 11.37 -5.64
CA MET A 58 -8.86 11.63 -5.30
C MET A 58 -9.54 12.51 -6.35
N ASP A 59 -10.73 12.10 -6.79
CA ASP A 59 -11.60 12.98 -7.57
C ASP A 59 -12.14 14.09 -6.65
N GLY A 60 -12.09 15.31 -7.10
CA GLY A 60 -12.59 16.46 -6.31
C GLY A 60 -11.57 17.10 -5.37
N ASP A 61 -10.46 16.42 -5.05
CA ASP A 61 -9.32 17.02 -4.35
C ASP A 61 -8.03 16.39 -4.87
N LEU A 62 -7.44 17.02 -5.89
CA LEU A 62 -6.28 16.49 -6.59
C LEU A 62 -4.98 16.52 -5.78
N ASP A 63 -5.01 17.05 -4.56
CA ASP A 63 -3.87 17.01 -3.64
C ASP A 63 -3.85 15.73 -2.81
N VAL A 64 -4.91 14.93 -2.85
CA VAL A 64 -5.03 13.71 -2.05
C VAL A 64 -4.71 12.48 -2.89
N PHE A 65 -3.81 11.65 -2.36
CA PHE A 65 -3.42 10.36 -2.95
C PHE A 65 -3.67 9.26 -1.95
N MET A 66 -3.92 8.06 -2.47
CA MET A 66 -4.11 6.89 -1.64
C MET A 66 -3.49 5.66 -2.30
N PHE A 67 -2.65 4.93 -1.56
CA PHE A 67 -2.28 3.58 -1.95
C PHE A 67 -3.31 2.61 -1.38
N ASP A 68 -3.82 1.74 -2.25
CA ASP A 68 -4.61 0.58 -1.86
C ASP A 68 -3.71 -0.64 -2.01
N GLU A 69 -3.43 -1.31 -0.89
CA GLU A 69 -2.41 -2.36 -0.81
C GLU A 69 -3.02 -3.63 -0.25
N ILE A 70 -2.62 -4.76 -0.80
CA ILE A 70 -2.96 -6.07 -0.23
C ILE A 70 -1.66 -6.84 -0.05
N TRP A 71 -1.46 -7.36 1.16
CA TRP A 71 -0.28 -8.12 1.56
C TRP A 71 -0.68 -9.52 2.02
N VAL A 72 0.15 -10.52 1.75
CA VAL A 72 -0.15 -11.92 2.12
C VAL A 72 -0.24 -12.10 3.65
N SER A 73 0.40 -11.22 4.43
CA SER A 73 0.46 -11.30 5.89
C SER A 73 0.95 -9.99 6.50
N LYS A 74 0.82 -9.87 7.82
CA LYS A 74 1.42 -8.77 8.57
C LYS A 74 2.94 -8.78 8.47
N SER A 75 3.54 -9.95 8.44
CA SER A 75 4.98 -10.12 8.29
C SER A 75 5.47 -9.52 6.97
N ALA A 76 4.73 -9.74 5.87
CA ALA A 76 5.06 -9.15 4.58
C ALA A 76 4.98 -7.63 4.61
N LEU A 77 4.00 -7.05 5.31
CA LEU A 77 3.92 -5.61 5.50
C LEU A 77 5.10 -5.07 6.31
N ASP A 78 5.51 -5.79 7.35
CA ASP A 78 6.67 -5.40 8.17
C ASP A 78 7.95 -5.40 7.32
N GLU A 79 8.14 -6.39 6.47
CA GLU A 79 9.26 -6.45 5.52
C GLU A 79 9.22 -5.28 4.55
N HIS A 80 8.04 -4.92 4.03
CA HIS A 80 7.84 -3.77 3.15
C HIS A 80 8.35 -2.47 3.80
N ARG A 81 8.01 -2.26 5.07
CA ARG A 81 8.43 -1.07 5.82
C ARG A 81 9.93 -0.97 6.01
N ASN A 82 10.64 -2.09 5.92
CA ASN A 82 12.09 -2.16 6.04
C ASN A 82 12.83 -2.11 4.71
N THR A 83 12.13 -2.02 3.59
CA THR A 83 12.76 -1.89 2.27
C THR A 83 13.41 -0.51 2.11
N LEU A 84 14.44 -0.44 1.27
CA LEU A 84 15.14 0.81 1.00
C LEU A 84 14.19 1.85 0.40
N HIS A 85 13.35 1.44 -0.58
CA HIS A 85 12.44 2.38 -1.25
C HIS A 85 11.43 3.01 -0.28
N ILE A 86 11.00 2.30 0.75
CA ILE A 86 10.10 2.88 1.76
C ILE A 86 10.87 3.72 2.78
N LYS A 87 12.04 3.27 3.19
CA LYS A 87 12.88 4.04 4.14
C LYS A 87 13.32 5.40 3.58
N LEU A 88 13.51 5.50 2.27
CA LEU A 88 13.89 6.75 1.62
C LEU A 88 12.72 7.71 1.41
N LEU A 89 11.49 7.20 1.46
CA LEU A 89 10.29 7.98 1.13
C LEU A 89 10.14 9.26 1.96
N PRO A 90 10.27 9.24 3.30
CA PRO A 90 10.09 10.47 4.10
C PRO A 90 10.96 11.63 3.64
N ALA A 91 12.22 11.35 3.30
CA ALA A 91 13.14 12.39 2.80
C ALA A 91 12.72 12.89 1.42
N LEU A 92 12.26 11.99 0.55
CA LEU A 92 11.85 12.35 -0.82
C LEU A 92 10.60 13.21 -0.86
N ILE A 93 9.68 13.06 0.09
CA ILE A 93 8.40 13.78 0.10
C ILE A 93 8.34 14.89 1.13
N LYS A 94 9.44 15.18 1.82
CA LYS A 94 9.51 16.16 2.90
C LYS A 94 8.86 17.50 2.54
N ASP A 95 9.15 18.02 1.34
CA ASP A 95 8.62 19.31 0.87
C ASP A 95 7.41 19.15 -0.07
N LEU A 96 7.03 17.91 -0.39
CA LEU A 96 5.96 17.61 -1.34
C LEU A 96 4.65 17.20 -0.67
N ALA A 97 4.70 16.76 0.58
CA ALA A 97 3.54 16.26 1.31
C ALA A 97 3.38 17.00 2.65
N GLN A 98 2.13 17.13 3.08
CA GLN A 98 1.78 17.73 4.37
C GLN A 98 1.86 16.66 5.47
N GLY A 99 3.05 16.45 6.01
CA GLY A 99 3.31 15.48 7.07
C GLY A 99 3.38 14.04 6.57
N PRO A 100 3.51 13.08 7.50
CA PRO A 100 3.54 11.67 7.15
C PRO A 100 2.19 11.16 6.67
N PRO A 101 2.15 10.04 5.92
CA PRO A 101 0.89 9.47 5.48
C PRO A 101 0.04 8.98 6.66
N ARG A 102 -1.28 9.06 6.50
CA ARG A 102 -2.21 8.38 7.40
C ARG A 102 -2.37 6.95 6.89
N VAL A 103 -2.12 5.98 7.74
CA VAL A 103 -2.14 4.56 7.37
C VAL A 103 -3.25 3.85 8.14
N GLU A 104 -4.08 3.12 7.41
CA GLU A 104 -5.15 2.29 7.96
C GLU A 104 -4.90 0.84 7.55
N ILE A 105 -4.97 -0.07 8.51
CA ILE A 105 -4.73 -1.50 8.29
C ILE A 105 -6.02 -2.26 8.59
N TYR A 106 -6.43 -3.10 7.66
CA TYR A 106 -7.66 -3.86 7.74
C TYR A 106 -7.40 -5.36 7.57
N SER A 107 -8.12 -6.15 8.36
CA SER A 107 -8.20 -7.59 8.17
C SER A 107 -9.57 -7.94 7.61
N GLU A 108 -9.64 -8.94 6.74
CA GLU A 108 -10.92 -9.36 6.20
C GLU A 108 -11.82 -9.92 7.30
N VAL A 109 -13.08 -9.51 7.27
CA VAL A 109 -14.10 -10.12 8.11
C VAL A 109 -14.69 -11.27 7.31
N THR A 110 -14.29 -12.49 7.67
CA THR A 110 -14.73 -13.67 6.96
C THR A 110 -16.17 -14.00 7.34
N ALA A 111 -17.02 -14.14 6.33
CA ALA A 111 -18.39 -14.55 6.57
C ALA A 111 -18.44 -15.95 7.19
N ALA A 112 -19.30 -16.13 8.20
CA ALA A 112 -19.57 -17.45 8.74
C ALA A 112 -20.23 -18.31 7.67
N LYS A 113 -19.85 -19.57 7.64
CA LYS A 113 -20.43 -20.53 6.69
C LYS A 113 -21.84 -20.94 7.09
#